data_55a8cb57394c84aecfdb559839981e60
#
_entry.id   55a8cb57394c84aecfdb559839981e60
#
_cell.length_a   1.000
_cell.length_b   1.000
_cell.length_c   1.000
_cell.angle_alpha   90.00
_cell.angle_beta   90.00
_cell.angle_gamma   90.00
#
_symmetry.space_group_name_H-M   'P 1'
#
loop_
_entity.id
_entity.type
_entity.pdbx_description
1 polymer ?
#
loop_
_entity_poly.entity_id
_entity_poly.type
_entity_poly.pdbx_seq_one_letter_code
_entity_poly.pdbx_strand_id
1 'polypeptide(L)'
;MLKEMGMRAKEAAASLSMLSNDEKNNLLDKIAINLKKNEDAIIEQNSIDVEAGRLNGLAEGLIDRLKLTSNRIDSMIEGIRTIIALEDPVGEVLGMKTMKNGLIIGKKRVPLGVVGIIYEARPNVTVDTAALCLKSSNALILRGGKEALNSNKALAGIMRQSIEEAGYNKDFVQLIEDQSYEVANEFMKLNDYLDVLIPRGSDRLIKSVVQNSTVPVIETGTGNCHIYVDASADEKMAVDIIINAKTQRIGVCNSAESLVVHSDKIEGFLPLVWNELKKYNVTVYADERAKAVVPEFQSATEEDFATEYLDYKISLKVVDSLDEAIRHINKYSTSHSESIVTENYANAMEFLNRVDSAAVYVNASTRFTDGFEFGMGGEMGISTQKLHVRGPVGTKELTTTKYIIFGNGQIRG
;
A
#
# COMPACT_ATOMS: atom_id res chain seq x y z
N MET A 1 6.31 28.50 8.02
CA MET A 1 6.24 27.20 8.69
C MET A 1 6.62 26.05 7.71
N LEU A 2 5.82 25.72 6.66
CA LEU A 2 6.10 24.56 5.79
C LEU A 2 7.44 24.67 5.04
N LYS A 3 7.80 25.83 4.51
CA LYS A 3 9.10 26.06 3.85
C LYS A 3 10.28 25.79 4.80
N GLU A 4 10.21 26.21 6.06
CA GLU A 4 11.23 25.93 7.07
C GLU A 4 11.30 24.44 7.41
N MET A 5 10.15 23.76 7.53
CA MET A 5 10.11 22.29 7.67
C MET A 5 10.77 21.61 6.48
N GLY A 6 10.45 22.06 5.27
CA GLY A 6 11.04 21.54 4.04
C GLY A 6 12.56 21.74 3.97
N MET A 7 13.07 22.92 4.34
CA MET A 7 14.52 23.17 4.41
C MET A 7 15.21 22.22 5.40
N ARG A 8 14.66 22.08 6.61
CA ARG A 8 15.21 21.14 7.61
C ARG A 8 15.15 19.68 7.14
N ALA A 9 14.07 19.28 6.43
CA ALA A 9 13.96 17.94 5.87
C ALA A 9 15.01 17.67 4.78
N LYS A 10 15.31 18.62 3.89
CA LYS A 10 16.39 18.51 2.89
C LYS A 10 17.76 18.33 3.54
N GLU A 11 18.06 19.13 4.56
CA GLU A 11 19.29 19.01 5.33
C GLU A 11 19.37 17.65 6.06
N ALA A 12 18.25 17.24 6.67
CA ALA A 12 18.12 15.96 7.33
C ALA A 12 18.31 14.78 6.35
N ALA A 13 17.70 14.83 5.16
CA ALA A 13 17.85 13.80 4.12
C ALA A 13 19.30 13.65 3.68
N ALA A 14 20.02 14.75 3.52
CA ALA A 14 21.45 14.73 3.17
C ALA A 14 22.29 13.99 4.23
N SER A 15 22.06 14.25 5.52
CA SER A 15 22.76 13.57 6.61
C SER A 15 22.34 12.10 6.75
N LEU A 16 21.04 11.80 6.62
CA LEU A 16 20.51 10.44 6.69
C LEU A 16 21.07 9.54 5.57
N SER A 17 21.26 10.09 4.38
CA SER A 17 21.83 9.37 3.22
C SER A 17 23.27 8.89 3.42
N MET A 18 23.97 9.41 4.43
CA MET A 18 25.35 9.03 4.77
C MET A 18 25.43 7.92 5.81
N LEU A 19 24.31 7.58 6.47
CA LEU A 19 24.30 6.53 7.47
C LEU A 19 24.47 5.14 6.84
N SER A 20 25.28 4.33 7.49
CA SER A 20 25.43 2.91 7.17
C SER A 20 24.16 2.12 7.53
N ASN A 21 24.04 0.91 6.98
CA ASN A 21 22.95 0.00 7.33
C ASN A 21 22.85 -0.25 8.83
N ASP A 22 24.00 -0.45 9.51
CA ASP A 22 24.03 -0.73 10.94
C ASP A 22 23.56 0.46 11.78
N GLU A 23 23.96 1.70 11.39
CA GLU A 23 23.49 2.91 12.06
C GLU A 23 21.99 3.09 11.92
N LYS A 24 21.42 2.85 10.72
CA LYS A 24 19.98 2.87 10.49
C LYS A 24 19.24 1.79 11.29
N ASN A 25 19.77 0.58 11.32
CA ASN A 25 19.19 -0.52 12.07
C ASN A 25 19.22 -0.25 13.59
N ASN A 26 20.33 0.25 14.13
CA ASN A 26 20.42 0.65 15.54
C ASN A 26 19.43 1.77 15.89
N LEU A 27 19.25 2.74 14.99
CA LEU A 27 18.27 3.80 15.16
C LEU A 27 16.85 3.26 15.19
N LEU A 28 16.50 2.37 14.28
CA LEU A 28 15.18 1.72 14.21
C LEU A 28 14.91 0.87 15.45
N ASP A 29 15.90 0.12 15.94
CA ASP A 29 15.76 -0.67 17.17
C ASP A 29 15.55 0.24 18.39
N LYS A 30 16.27 1.35 18.48
CA LYS A 30 16.05 2.35 19.54
C LYS A 30 14.65 2.94 19.50
N ILE A 31 14.11 3.22 18.31
CA ILE A 31 12.72 3.67 18.14
C ILE A 31 11.76 2.59 18.63
N ALA A 32 11.95 1.32 18.26
CA ALA A 32 11.13 0.21 18.70
C ALA A 32 11.11 0.05 20.24
N ILE A 33 12.29 0.14 20.88
CA ILE A 33 12.43 0.10 22.34
C ILE A 33 11.68 1.28 23.00
N ASN A 34 11.84 2.50 22.48
CA ASN A 34 11.21 3.67 23.05
C ASN A 34 9.69 3.70 22.83
N LEU A 35 9.17 3.17 21.71
CA LEU A 35 7.72 2.99 21.50
C LEU A 35 7.15 2.03 22.56
N LYS A 36 7.82 0.91 22.84
CA LYS A 36 7.36 -0.01 23.90
C LYS A 36 7.42 0.63 25.28
N LYS A 37 8.50 1.35 25.58
CA LYS A 37 8.67 2.02 26.89
C LYS A 37 7.60 3.09 27.15
N ASN A 38 7.09 3.73 26.10
CA ASN A 38 6.10 4.80 26.21
C ASN A 38 4.67 4.33 25.80
N GLU A 39 4.42 3.03 25.83
CA GLU A 39 3.14 2.44 25.39
C GLU A 39 1.93 3.04 26.10
N ASP A 40 1.99 3.17 27.43
CA ASP A 40 0.88 3.75 28.22
C ASP A 40 0.57 5.18 27.80
N ALA A 41 1.58 6.00 27.58
CA ALA A 41 1.42 7.38 27.12
C ALA A 41 0.82 7.45 25.69
N ILE A 42 1.21 6.55 24.81
CA ILE A 42 0.63 6.43 23.47
C ILE A 42 -0.85 6.07 23.55
N ILE A 43 -1.21 5.07 24.37
CA ILE A 43 -2.60 4.62 24.54
C ILE A 43 -3.46 5.74 25.18
N GLU A 44 -2.92 6.48 26.15
CA GLU A 44 -3.60 7.63 26.75
C GLU A 44 -3.93 8.69 25.69
N GLN A 45 -2.96 9.11 24.88
CA GLN A 45 -3.20 10.10 23.81
C GLN A 45 -4.14 9.54 22.72
N ASN A 46 -4.06 8.26 22.40
CA ASN A 46 -4.97 7.62 21.48
C ASN A 46 -6.40 7.55 22.02
N SER A 47 -6.59 7.37 23.33
CA SER A 47 -7.93 7.33 23.94
C SER A 47 -8.67 8.67 23.76
N ILE A 48 -7.96 9.79 23.79
CA ILE A 48 -8.51 11.14 23.53
C ILE A 48 -9.06 11.20 22.08
N ASP A 49 -8.29 10.73 21.10
CA ASP A 49 -8.71 10.72 19.70
C ASP A 49 -9.92 9.79 19.48
N VAL A 50 -9.92 8.61 20.09
CA VAL A 50 -11.01 7.63 19.99
C VAL A 50 -12.30 8.17 20.60
N GLU A 51 -12.22 8.79 21.77
CA GLU A 51 -13.38 9.40 22.44
C GLU A 51 -13.94 10.58 21.62
N ALA A 52 -13.06 11.47 21.15
CA ALA A 52 -13.46 12.55 20.26
C ALA A 52 -14.08 12.04 18.95
N GLY A 53 -13.54 10.97 18.37
CA GLY A 53 -14.08 10.33 17.19
C GLY A 53 -15.50 9.80 17.40
N ARG A 54 -15.78 9.15 18.55
CA ARG A 54 -17.12 8.67 18.90
C ARG A 54 -18.11 9.82 19.11
N LEU A 55 -17.70 10.85 19.83
CA LEU A 55 -18.52 12.03 20.05
C LEU A 55 -18.88 12.75 18.74
N ASN A 56 -17.98 12.75 17.78
CA ASN A 56 -18.19 13.31 16.44
C ASN A 56 -18.88 12.37 15.46
N GLY A 57 -19.35 11.19 15.89
CA GLY A 57 -20.13 10.27 15.09
C GLY A 57 -19.33 9.53 14.01
N LEU A 58 -18.02 9.31 14.21
CA LEU A 58 -17.24 8.46 13.32
C LEU A 58 -17.80 7.04 13.30
N ALA A 59 -17.87 6.44 12.09
CA ALA A 59 -18.30 5.06 11.93
C ALA A 59 -17.39 4.10 12.72
N GLU A 60 -17.96 3.02 13.28
CA GLU A 60 -17.22 2.06 14.11
C GLU A 60 -16.00 1.46 13.39
N GLY A 61 -16.08 1.24 12.07
CA GLY A 61 -14.94 0.78 11.28
C GLY A 61 -13.78 1.78 11.23
N LEU A 62 -14.06 3.10 11.32
CA LEU A 62 -13.03 4.13 11.42
C LEU A 62 -12.49 4.23 12.85
N ILE A 63 -13.36 4.08 13.86
CA ILE A 63 -12.95 3.98 15.27
C ILE A 63 -12.01 2.80 15.49
N ASP A 64 -12.33 1.63 14.92
CA ASP A 64 -11.45 0.47 15.01
C ASP A 64 -10.08 0.74 14.37
N ARG A 65 -10.04 1.38 13.20
CA ARG A 65 -8.77 1.77 12.54
C ARG A 65 -7.96 2.77 13.36
N LEU A 66 -8.62 3.69 14.06
CA LEU A 66 -8.01 4.74 14.88
C LEU A 66 -7.43 4.18 16.18
N LYS A 67 -8.08 3.17 16.76
CA LYS A 67 -7.76 2.66 18.09
C LYS A 67 -6.38 1.98 18.13
N LEU A 68 -5.53 2.38 19.07
CA LEU A 68 -4.30 1.68 19.43
C LEU A 68 -4.50 0.85 20.71
N THR A 69 -3.99 -0.35 20.70
CA THR A 69 -3.93 -1.26 21.85
C THR A 69 -2.50 -1.75 22.01
N SER A 70 -2.16 -2.35 23.16
CA SER A 70 -0.85 -2.99 23.38
C SER A 70 -0.48 -3.90 22.21
N ASN A 71 -1.38 -4.79 21.80
CA ASN A 71 -1.15 -5.69 20.66
C ASN A 71 -0.87 -4.97 19.33
N ARG A 72 -1.54 -3.83 19.08
CA ARG A 72 -1.30 -3.03 17.87
C ARG A 72 0.05 -2.29 17.93
N ILE A 73 0.46 -1.86 19.11
CA ILE A 73 1.79 -1.28 19.32
C ILE A 73 2.87 -2.36 19.17
N ASP A 74 2.65 -3.55 19.72
CA ASP A 74 3.56 -4.69 19.53
C ASP A 74 3.67 -5.08 18.05
N SER A 75 2.57 -5.02 17.30
CA SER A 75 2.59 -5.26 15.85
C SER A 75 3.39 -4.20 15.09
N MET A 76 3.31 -2.91 15.46
CA MET A 76 4.15 -1.87 14.88
C MET A 76 5.64 -2.11 15.16
N ILE A 77 5.98 -2.52 16.40
CA ILE A 77 7.35 -2.84 16.80
C ILE A 77 7.88 -4.05 16.01
N GLU A 78 7.07 -5.08 15.83
CA GLU A 78 7.44 -6.23 15.02
C GLU A 78 7.64 -5.84 13.55
N GLY A 79 6.82 -4.94 13.01
CA GLY A 79 7.03 -4.34 11.70
C GLY A 79 8.39 -3.65 11.57
N ILE A 80 8.79 -2.84 12.57
CA ILE A 80 10.13 -2.23 12.60
C ILE A 80 11.23 -3.30 12.59
N ARG A 81 11.10 -4.36 13.39
CA ARG A 81 12.09 -5.45 13.45
C ARG A 81 12.20 -6.20 12.12
N THR A 82 11.07 -6.42 11.46
CA THR A 82 11.05 -7.02 10.12
C THR A 82 11.80 -6.14 9.12
N ILE A 83 11.58 -4.81 9.14
CA ILE A 83 12.29 -3.86 8.29
C ILE A 83 13.80 -3.83 8.60
N ILE A 84 14.21 -3.93 9.87
CA ILE A 84 15.62 -4.04 10.26
C ILE A 84 16.30 -5.23 9.60
N ALA A 85 15.59 -6.38 9.53
CA ALA A 85 16.13 -7.61 8.95
C ALA A 85 16.27 -7.58 7.43
N LEU A 86 15.66 -6.60 6.73
CA LEU A 86 15.80 -6.44 5.28
C LEU A 86 17.20 -5.97 4.90
N GLU A 87 17.63 -6.36 3.71
CA GLU A 87 18.81 -5.76 3.09
C GLU A 87 18.61 -4.25 2.87
N ASP A 88 19.69 -3.50 3.01
CA ASP A 88 19.66 -2.06 2.71
C ASP A 88 19.63 -1.83 1.20
N PRO A 89 18.59 -1.22 0.66
CA PRO A 89 18.53 -0.96 -0.78
C PRO A 89 19.48 0.14 -1.22
N VAL A 90 19.89 1.02 -0.31
CA VAL A 90 20.72 2.18 -0.65
C VAL A 90 22.17 1.74 -0.86
N GLY A 91 22.71 2.07 -2.01
CA GLY A 91 24.07 1.70 -2.36
C GLY A 91 24.18 0.48 -3.26
N GLU A 92 23.09 -0.29 -3.47
CA GLU A 92 23.05 -1.41 -4.41
C GLU A 92 23.53 -0.97 -5.80
N VAL A 93 24.52 -1.68 -6.35
CA VAL A 93 25.01 -1.46 -7.73
C VAL A 93 24.30 -2.46 -8.64
N LEU A 94 23.39 -1.97 -9.49
CA LEU A 94 22.55 -2.79 -10.38
C LEU A 94 23.33 -3.34 -11.59
N GLY A 95 24.51 -2.78 -11.87
CA GLY A 95 25.37 -3.23 -12.94
C GLY A 95 26.48 -2.21 -13.25
N MET A 96 27.60 -2.70 -13.77
CA MET A 96 28.73 -1.90 -14.26
C MET A 96 29.20 -2.39 -15.63
N LYS A 97 29.57 -1.46 -16.52
CA LYS A 97 30.03 -1.79 -17.86
C LYS A 97 31.19 -0.86 -18.26
N THR A 98 32.26 -1.45 -18.80
CA THR A 98 33.35 -0.69 -19.45
C THR A 98 32.94 -0.35 -20.88
N MET A 99 33.00 0.93 -21.21
CA MET A 99 32.69 1.46 -22.53
C MET A 99 33.92 1.37 -23.45
N LYS A 100 33.70 1.47 -24.79
CA LYS A 100 34.79 1.40 -25.78
C LYS A 100 35.86 2.48 -25.58
N ASN A 101 35.50 3.63 -25.01
CA ASN A 101 36.41 4.73 -24.70
C ASN A 101 37.12 4.59 -23.33
N GLY A 102 36.93 3.46 -22.63
CA GLY A 102 37.54 3.18 -21.34
C GLY A 102 36.77 3.72 -20.12
N LEU A 103 35.69 4.47 -20.29
CA LEU A 103 34.84 4.85 -19.16
C LEU A 103 34.17 3.61 -18.56
N ILE A 104 34.14 3.52 -17.23
CA ILE A 104 33.37 2.50 -16.51
C ILE A 104 32.10 3.18 -16.00
N ILE A 105 30.95 2.75 -16.49
CA ILE A 105 29.63 3.31 -16.12
C ILE A 105 28.86 2.28 -15.29
N GLY A 106 28.47 2.67 -14.09
CA GLY A 106 27.65 1.90 -13.19
C GLY A 106 26.32 2.58 -12.90
N LYS A 107 25.33 1.81 -12.48
CA LYS A 107 24.04 2.30 -12.01
C LYS A 107 23.87 1.91 -10.55
N LYS A 108 23.76 2.92 -9.67
CA LYS A 108 23.68 2.75 -8.21
C LYS A 108 22.35 3.24 -7.67
N ARG A 109 21.76 2.49 -6.75
CA ARG A 109 20.52 2.85 -6.06
C ARG A 109 20.81 3.93 -5.00
N VAL A 110 19.93 4.93 -4.93
CA VAL A 110 20.01 6.07 -4.00
C VAL A 110 18.63 6.40 -3.45
N PRO A 111 18.48 7.03 -2.27
CA PRO A 111 17.18 7.45 -1.76
C PRO A 111 16.49 8.42 -2.73
N LEU A 112 15.16 8.52 -2.62
CA LEU A 112 14.38 9.57 -3.30
C LEU A 112 14.75 10.95 -2.76
N GLY A 113 14.87 11.08 -1.42
CA GLY A 113 15.20 12.31 -0.75
C GLY A 113 14.25 12.65 0.40
N VAL A 114 13.33 13.58 0.17
CA VAL A 114 12.28 13.95 1.13
C VAL A 114 10.94 13.42 0.67
N VAL A 115 10.34 12.55 1.49
CA VAL A 115 9.04 11.94 1.24
C VAL A 115 7.97 12.66 2.06
N GLY A 116 6.89 13.10 1.41
CA GLY A 116 5.69 13.59 2.06
C GLY A 116 4.63 12.51 2.13
N ILE A 117 3.95 12.37 3.27
CA ILE A 117 2.82 11.44 3.42
C ILE A 117 1.58 12.20 3.89
N ILE A 118 0.46 12.03 3.16
CA ILE A 118 -0.87 12.49 3.61
C ILE A 118 -1.72 11.25 3.89
N TYR A 119 -2.23 11.11 5.13
CA TYR A 119 -2.97 9.91 5.52
C TYR A 119 -4.13 10.20 6.47
N GLU A 120 -5.11 9.28 6.51
CA GLU A 120 -6.34 9.36 7.32
C GLU A 120 -6.36 8.27 8.39
N ALA A 121 -7.02 8.55 9.53
CA ALA A 121 -7.52 7.63 10.57
C ALA A 121 -6.68 6.34 10.83
N ARG A 122 -5.37 6.39 10.70
CA ARG A 122 -4.48 5.22 10.88
C ARG A 122 -3.17 5.61 11.58
N PRO A 123 -3.15 5.72 12.92
CA PRO A 123 -1.93 6.12 13.63
C PRO A 123 -0.71 5.24 13.38
N ASN A 124 -0.92 3.92 13.10
CA ASN A 124 0.16 3.01 12.74
C ASN A 124 0.95 3.47 11.50
N VAL A 125 0.31 4.14 10.54
CA VAL A 125 0.97 4.67 9.33
C VAL A 125 2.11 5.61 9.70
N THR A 126 2.00 6.36 10.80
CA THR A 126 3.06 7.24 11.31
C THR A 126 4.36 6.48 11.56
N VAL A 127 4.27 5.29 12.16
CA VAL A 127 5.43 4.45 12.50
C VAL A 127 5.91 3.64 11.30
N ASP A 128 4.99 3.00 10.59
CA ASP A 128 5.31 2.13 9.45
C ASP A 128 6.04 2.90 8.35
N THR A 129 5.51 4.10 8.00
CA THR A 129 6.14 4.94 6.97
C THR A 129 7.47 5.52 7.43
N ALA A 130 7.62 5.88 8.73
CA ALA A 130 8.89 6.34 9.26
C ALA A 130 9.96 5.24 9.21
N ALA A 131 9.61 4.01 9.58
CA ALA A 131 10.55 2.89 9.53
C ALA A 131 11.03 2.59 8.09
N LEU A 132 10.11 2.57 7.12
CA LEU A 132 10.43 2.37 5.71
C LEU A 132 11.30 3.51 5.16
N CYS A 133 10.98 4.77 5.48
CA CYS A 133 11.75 5.94 5.06
C CYS A 133 13.16 5.94 5.67
N LEU A 134 13.29 5.71 6.96
CA LEU A 134 14.59 5.66 7.64
C LEU A 134 15.48 4.55 7.08
N LYS A 135 14.93 3.35 6.86
CA LYS A 135 15.66 2.23 6.24
C LYS A 135 16.12 2.54 4.83
N SER A 136 15.31 3.23 4.03
CA SER A 136 15.65 3.65 2.66
C SER A 136 16.33 5.01 2.57
N SER A 137 16.78 5.57 3.71
CA SER A 137 17.52 6.85 3.83
C SER A 137 16.75 8.08 3.33
N ASN A 138 15.43 8.10 3.46
CA ASN A 138 14.59 9.25 3.13
C ASN A 138 14.17 10.01 4.39
N ALA A 139 14.26 11.33 4.38
CA ALA A 139 13.59 12.15 5.38
C ALA A 139 12.07 12.18 5.10
N LEU A 140 11.28 12.31 6.16
CA LEU A 140 9.85 12.16 6.12
C LEU A 140 9.13 13.37 6.71
N ILE A 141 8.14 13.90 5.97
CA ILE A 141 7.19 14.87 6.49
C ILE A 141 5.79 14.25 6.48
N LEU A 142 5.21 14.10 7.65
CA LEU A 142 3.91 13.47 7.90
C LEU A 142 2.82 14.51 8.01
N ARG A 143 1.65 14.27 7.38
CA ARG A 143 0.39 14.96 7.59
C ARG A 143 -0.72 13.95 7.79
N GLY A 144 -1.00 13.62 9.04
CA GLY A 144 -2.11 12.74 9.41
C GLY A 144 -3.46 13.44 9.40
N GLY A 145 -4.56 12.68 9.49
CA GLY A 145 -5.90 13.21 9.67
C GLY A 145 -6.10 13.84 11.05
N LYS A 146 -7.02 14.80 11.13
CA LYS A 146 -7.36 15.53 12.38
C LYS A 146 -7.87 14.60 13.48
N GLU A 147 -8.52 13.52 13.10
CA GLU A 147 -9.09 12.50 14.00
C GLU A 147 -8.03 11.68 14.74
N ALA A 148 -6.77 11.70 14.30
CA ALA A 148 -5.65 10.97 14.89
C ALA A 148 -4.52 11.87 15.38
N LEU A 149 -4.79 13.17 15.56
CA LEU A 149 -3.73 14.17 15.78
C LEU A 149 -2.94 13.91 17.07
N ASN A 150 -3.60 13.60 18.19
CA ASN A 150 -2.92 13.36 19.47
C ASN A 150 -2.06 12.09 19.40
N SER A 151 -2.59 11.02 18.81
CA SER A 151 -1.86 9.77 18.57
C SER A 151 -0.63 9.99 17.70
N ASN A 152 -0.79 10.73 16.59
CA ASN A 152 0.30 11.00 15.66
C ASN A 152 1.39 11.89 16.31
N LYS A 153 1.00 12.85 17.14
CA LYS A 153 1.94 13.69 17.91
C LYS A 153 2.74 12.86 18.91
N ALA A 154 2.09 11.96 19.65
CA ALA A 154 2.76 11.08 20.59
C ALA A 154 3.77 10.18 19.89
N LEU A 155 3.35 9.50 18.82
CA LEU A 155 4.22 8.59 18.04
C LEU A 155 5.38 9.34 17.39
N ALA A 156 5.11 10.44 16.66
CA ALA A 156 6.16 11.24 16.03
C ALA A 156 7.12 11.85 17.06
N GLY A 157 6.60 12.31 18.21
CA GLY A 157 7.39 12.85 19.31
C GLY A 157 8.40 11.82 19.85
N ILE A 158 7.95 10.60 20.12
CA ILE A 158 8.82 9.50 20.60
C ILE A 158 9.88 9.15 19.56
N MET A 159 9.52 9.04 18.28
CA MET A 159 10.48 8.78 17.21
C MET A 159 11.53 9.88 17.10
N ARG A 160 11.12 11.15 17.10
CA ARG A 160 12.03 12.30 17.04
C ARG A 160 12.97 12.36 18.24
N GLN A 161 12.47 12.09 19.45
CA GLN A 161 13.28 11.98 20.65
C GLN A 161 14.28 10.82 20.53
N SER A 162 13.86 9.66 20.04
CA SER A 162 14.74 8.50 19.84
C SER A 162 15.89 8.79 18.87
N ILE A 163 15.60 9.54 17.79
CA ILE A 163 16.58 9.98 16.79
C ILE A 163 17.60 10.94 17.43
N GLU A 164 17.12 11.93 18.20
CA GLU A 164 17.96 12.91 18.90
C GLU A 164 18.84 12.25 19.97
N GLU A 165 18.28 11.33 20.76
CA GLU A 165 19.02 10.53 21.74
C GLU A 165 20.06 9.58 21.12
N ALA A 166 19.90 9.20 19.85
CA ALA A 166 20.87 8.46 19.07
C ALA A 166 22.00 9.36 18.48
N GLY A 167 21.92 10.68 18.69
CA GLY A 167 22.88 11.65 18.20
C GLY A 167 22.64 12.13 16.77
N TYR A 168 21.46 11.85 16.21
CA TYR A 168 21.11 12.23 14.84
C TYR A 168 20.13 13.40 14.78
N ASN A 169 19.92 13.93 13.58
CA ASN A 169 19.00 15.03 13.33
C ASN A 169 17.54 14.56 13.48
N LYS A 170 16.83 15.04 14.50
CA LYS A 170 15.42 14.68 14.74
C LYS A 170 14.49 15.02 13.58
N ASP A 171 14.89 15.88 12.66
CA ASP A 171 14.13 16.26 11.48
C ASP A 171 14.20 15.21 10.36
N PHE A 172 14.80 14.02 10.60
CA PHE A 172 14.57 12.82 9.79
C PHE A 172 13.06 12.48 9.71
N VAL A 173 12.32 12.77 10.78
CA VAL A 173 10.87 12.62 10.83
C VAL A 173 10.25 13.92 11.34
N GLN A 174 9.33 14.49 10.57
CA GLN A 174 8.57 15.68 10.95
C GLN A 174 7.07 15.42 10.83
N LEU A 175 6.26 16.09 11.67
CA LEU A 175 4.80 16.03 11.64
C LEU A 175 4.24 17.44 11.47
N ILE A 176 3.33 17.61 10.50
CA ILE A 176 2.53 18.82 10.34
C ILE A 176 1.35 18.73 11.33
N GLU A 177 1.32 19.63 12.30
CA GLU A 177 0.27 19.68 13.32
C GLU A 177 -0.95 20.49 12.89
N ASP A 178 -0.77 21.44 11.99
CA ASP A 178 -1.87 22.24 11.44
C ASP A 178 -2.71 21.40 10.46
N GLN A 179 -3.99 21.23 10.82
CA GLN A 179 -4.94 20.37 10.09
C GLN A 179 -5.80 21.15 9.09
N SER A 180 -5.51 22.43 8.84
CA SER A 180 -6.24 23.25 7.88
C SER A 180 -6.09 22.74 6.44
N TYR A 181 -7.08 23.04 5.60
CA TYR A 181 -7.04 22.72 4.17
C TYR A 181 -6.00 23.56 3.43
N GLU A 182 -5.76 24.77 3.90
CA GLU A 182 -4.77 25.71 3.35
C GLU A 182 -3.37 25.10 3.45
N VAL A 183 -3.01 24.58 4.62
CA VAL A 183 -1.72 23.91 4.87
C VAL A 183 -1.62 22.61 4.06
N ALA A 184 -2.71 21.85 3.91
CA ALA A 184 -2.70 20.67 3.04
C ALA A 184 -2.42 21.04 1.59
N ASN A 185 -3.06 22.09 1.07
CA ASN A 185 -2.86 22.57 -0.30
C ASN A 185 -1.45 23.15 -0.51
N GLU A 186 -0.89 23.85 0.48
CA GLU A 186 0.48 24.34 0.43
C GLU A 186 1.47 23.17 0.45
N PHE A 187 1.21 22.13 1.26
CA PHE A 187 2.05 20.95 1.35
C PHE A 187 2.11 20.18 0.02
N MET A 188 0.98 20.03 -0.69
CA MET A 188 0.92 19.41 -2.01
C MET A 188 1.67 20.17 -3.11
N LYS A 189 2.06 21.42 -2.84
CA LYS A 189 2.77 22.31 -3.77
C LYS A 189 4.20 22.63 -3.35
N LEU A 190 4.74 21.90 -2.40
CA LEU A 190 6.06 22.17 -1.80
C LEU A 190 7.22 21.57 -2.63
N ASN A 191 7.22 21.81 -3.94
CA ASN A 191 8.10 21.20 -4.94
C ASN A 191 9.60 21.43 -4.69
N ASP A 192 9.97 22.58 -4.09
CA ASP A 192 11.37 22.88 -3.83
C ASP A 192 11.98 21.99 -2.73
N TYR A 193 11.10 21.33 -1.95
CA TYR A 193 11.49 20.59 -0.76
C TYR A 193 11.10 19.14 -0.75
N LEU A 194 9.95 18.77 -1.33
CA LEU A 194 9.50 17.39 -1.43
C LEU A 194 9.92 16.78 -2.76
N ASP A 195 10.48 15.59 -2.71
CA ASP A 195 10.83 14.83 -3.91
C ASP A 195 9.66 13.93 -4.37
N VAL A 196 8.81 13.50 -3.43
CA VAL A 196 7.62 12.71 -3.71
C VAL A 196 6.57 12.90 -2.60
N LEU A 197 5.29 12.76 -2.98
CA LEU A 197 4.14 12.74 -2.07
C LEU A 197 3.38 11.42 -2.22
N ILE A 198 2.99 10.80 -1.09
CA ILE A 198 2.27 9.53 -1.09
C ILE A 198 0.97 9.71 -0.29
N PRO A 199 -0.20 9.66 -0.92
CA PRO A 199 -1.48 9.66 -0.21
C PRO A 199 -1.79 8.25 0.34
N ARG A 200 -2.40 8.18 1.53
CA ARG A 200 -2.84 6.93 2.18
C ARG A 200 -4.21 7.11 2.85
N GLY A 201 -5.28 6.73 2.20
CA GLY A 201 -6.62 6.94 2.76
C GLY A 201 -7.73 6.52 1.81
N SER A 202 -8.84 7.27 1.87
CA SER A 202 -10.00 7.08 1.00
C SER A 202 -9.67 7.44 -0.45
N ASP A 203 -10.43 6.87 -1.39
CA ASP A 203 -10.40 7.22 -2.82
C ASP A 203 -10.49 8.75 -3.03
N ARG A 204 -11.35 9.41 -2.26
CA ARG A 204 -11.51 10.87 -2.30
C ARG A 204 -10.21 11.61 -1.97
N LEU A 205 -9.48 11.17 -0.93
CA LEU A 205 -8.19 11.76 -0.57
C LEU A 205 -7.17 11.52 -1.68
N ILE A 206 -7.07 10.29 -2.16
CA ILE A 206 -6.10 9.91 -3.19
C ILE A 206 -6.33 10.75 -4.46
N LYS A 207 -7.56 10.79 -4.97
CA LYS A 207 -7.93 11.62 -6.13
C LYS A 207 -7.64 13.09 -5.92
N SER A 208 -7.95 13.62 -4.72
CA SER A 208 -7.66 15.02 -4.39
C SER A 208 -6.17 15.32 -4.44
N VAL A 209 -5.32 14.45 -3.88
CA VAL A 209 -3.86 14.64 -3.91
C VAL A 209 -3.33 14.55 -5.34
N VAL A 210 -3.74 13.53 -6.11
CA VAL A 210 -3.31 13.35 -7.51
C VAL A 210 -3.68 14.54 -8.38
N GLN A 211 -4.88 15.11 -8.21
CA GLN A 211 -5.36 16.23 -9.02
C GLN A 211 -4.77 17.58 -8.62
N ASN A 212 -4.42 17.80 -7.36
CA ASN A 212 -4.01 19.10 -6.84
C ASN A 212 -2.52 19.22 -6.53
N SER A 213 -1.80 18.11 -6.46
CA SER A 213 -0.36 18.12 -6.19
C SER A 213 0.43 18.56 -7.42
N THR A 214 1.42 19.41 -7.19
CA THR A 214 2.48 19.70 -8.15
C THR A 214 3.77 18.96 -7.82
N VAL A 215 3.89 18.40 -6.60
CA VAL A 215 4.91 17.43 -6.23
C VAL A 215 4.58 16.09 -6.90
N PRO A 216 5.55 15.35 -7.45
CA PRO A 216 5.31 14.00 -7.96
C PRO A 216 4.61 13.11 -6.94
N VAL A 217 3.59 12.35 -7.38
CA VAL A 217 2.78 11.49 -6.49
C VAL A 217 3.04 10.02 -6.82
N ILE A 218 3.30 9.22 -5.78
CA ILE A 218 3.12 7.77 -5.85
C ILE A 218 1.69 7.50 -5.40
N GLU A 219 0.83 7.20 -6.36
CA GLU A 219 -0.58 6.94 -6.11
C GLU A 219 -0.77 5.54 -5.52
N THR A 220 -1.36 5.45 -4.32
CA THR A 220 -1.83 4.18 -3.77
C THR A 220 -3.24 3.92 -4.27
N GLY A 221 -3.48 2.74 -4.86
CA GLY A 221 -4.74 2.45 -5.54
C GLY A 221 -5.88 2.02 -4.62
N THR A 222 -7.11 2.15 -5.11
CA THR A 222 -8.29 1.41 -4.65
C THR A 222 -8.28 0.02 -5.29
N GLY A 223 -8.97 -0.96 -4.71
CA GLY A 223 -8.88 -2.34 -5.14
C GLY A 223 -10.23 -2.96 -5.57
N ASN A 224 -10.67 -2.75 -6.81
CA ASN A 224 -11.72 -3.58 -7.38
C ASN A 224 -11.11 -4.88 -7.93
N CYS A 225 -10.77 -5.80 -7.02
CA CYS A 225 -10.06 -7.04 -7.33
C CYS A 225 -11.00 -8.11 -7.84
N HIS A 226 -10.59 -8.84 -8.89
CA HIS A 226 -11.39 -9.88 -9.53
C HIS A 226 -10.80 -11.27 -9.30
N ILE A 227 -11.69 -12.25 -9.20
CA ILE A 227 -11.33 -13.68 -9.27
C ILE A 227 -12.09 -14.30 -10.44
N TYR A 228 -11.36 -14.86 -11.40
CA TYR A 228 -11.94 -15.60 -12.51
C TYR A 228 -11.86 -17.10 -12.26
N VAL A 229 -13.00 -17.76 -12.31
CA VAL A 229 -13.13 -19.23 -12.23
C VAL A 229 -13.27 -19.77 -13.65
N ASP A 230 -12.19 -20.36 -14.14
CA ASP A 230 -12.10 -20.93 -15.50
C ASP A 230 -12.90 -22.24 -15.66
N ALA A 231 -13.21 -22.62 -16.91
CA ALA A 231 -13.90 -23.87 -17.21
C ALA A 231 -13.21 -25.12 -16.62
N SER A 232 -11.87 -25.10 -16.51
CA SER A 232 -11.06 -26.19 -15.95
C SER A 232 -10.78 -26.09 -14.45
N ALA A 233 -11.36 -25.09 -13.75
CA ALA A 233 -11.06 -24.85 -12.34
C ALA A 233 -11.46 -26.05 -11.44
N ASP A 234 -10.62 -26.36 -10.45
CA ASP A 234 -11.03 -27.17 -9.30
C ASP A 234 -12.01 -26.34 -8.43
N GLU A 235 -13.21 -26.88 -8.25
CA GLU A 235 -14.30 -26.15 -7.59
C GLU A 235 -14.04 -25.91 -6.11
N LYS A 236 -13.41 -26.88 -5.43
CA LYS A 236 -13.08 -26.74 -4.01
C LYS A 236 -12.02 -25.65 -3.81
N MET A 237 -10.95 -25.67 -4.59
CA MET A 237 -9.92 -24.63 -4.58
C MET A 237 -10.51 -23.25 -4.86
N ALA A 238 -11.41 -23.15 -5.85
CA ALA A 238 -12.05 -21.89 -6.21
C ALA A 238 -12.91 -21.35 -5.05
N VAL A 239 -13.71 -22.20 -4.38
CA VAL A 239 -14.48 -21.80 -3.20
C VAL A 239 -13.56 -21.33 -2.08
N ASP A 240 -12.51 -22.09 -1.73
CA ASP A 240 -11.59 -21.74 -0.66
C ASP A 240 -10.91 -20.38 -0.92
N ILE A 241 -10.46 -20.13 -2.15
CA ILE A 241 -9.85 -18.87 -2.58
C ILE A 241 -10.84 -17.70 -2.46
N ILE A 242 -12.06 -17.86 -2.99
CA ILE A 242 -13.08 -16.79 -2.99
C ILE A 242 -13.49 -16.43 -1.57
N ILE A 243 -13.75 -17.43 -0.72
CA ILE A 243 -14.12 -17.19 0.67
C ILE A 243 -12.98 -16.47 1.41
N ASN A 244 -11.74 -16.93 1.26
CA ASN A 244 -10.60 -16.23 1.85
C ASN A 244 -10.50 -14.79 1.33
N ALA A 245 -10.53 -14.60 0.01
CA ALA A 245 -10.35 -13.29 -0.62
C ALA A 245 -11.46 -12.30 -0.25
N LYS A 246 -12.72 -12.76 -0.05
CA LYS A 246 -13.83 -11.86 0.28
C LYS A 246 -14.05 -11.68 1.77
N THR A 247 -13.80 -12.69 2.61
CA THR A 247 -14.30 -12.67 4.00
C THR A 247 -13.24 -12.54 5.08
N GLN A 248 -11.96 -12.79 4.79
CA GLN A 248 -10.89 -12.69 5.78
C GLN A 248 -10.74 -11.25 6.31
N ARG A 249 -10.83 -10.26 5.42
CA ARG A 249 -10.78 -8.84 5.78
C ARG A 249 -11.38 -8.00 4.65
N ILE A 250 -12.59 -7.50 4.84
CA ILE A 250 -13.37 -6.80 3.80
C ILE A 250 -12.91 -5.36 3.51
N GLY A 251 -12.36 -4.66 4.51
CA GLY A 251 -12.05 -3.23 4.42
C GLY A 251 -10.63 -2.93 3.90
N VAL A 252 -10.12 -3.71 2.96
CA VAL A 252 -8.77 -3.57 2.39
C VAL A 252 -8.80 -3.71 0.87
N CYS A 253 -7.88 -3.02 0.19
CA CYS A 253 -7.84 -2.88 -1.26
C CYS A 253 -7.54 -4.19 -2.04
N ASN A 254 -7.00 -5.22 -1.38
CA ASN A 254 -6.74 -6.53 -1.98
C ASN A 254 -7.85 -7.58 -1.70
N SER A 255 -8.98 -7.15 -1.08
CA SER A 255 -10.18 -7.99 -0.95
C SER A 255 -10.84 -8.19 -2.31
N ALA A 256 -11.39 -9.38 -2.58
CA ALA A 256 -12.15 -9.59 -3.81
C ALA A 256 -13.46 -8.79 -3.79
N GLU A 257 -13.72 -8.06 -4.86
CA GLU A 257 -14.91 -7.24 -5.06
C GLU A 257 -15.75 -7.74 -6.23
N SER A 258 -15.15 -8.52 -7.14
CA SER A 258 -15.81 -9.06 -8.32
C SER A 258 -15.43 -10.52 -8.57
N LEU A 259 -16.43 -11.34 -8.86
CA LEU A 259 -16.30 -12.74 -9.26
C LEU A 259 -16.68 -12.87 -10.74
N VAL A 260 -15.84 -13.52 -11.53
CA VAL A 260 -16.11 -13.85 -12.94
C VAL A 260 -16.12 -15.35 -13.07
N VAL A 261 -17.17 -15.95 -13.65
CA VAL A 261 -17.33 -17.41 -13.72
C VAL A 261 -17.59 -17.87 -15.15
N HIS A 262 -16.86 -18.89 -15.60
CA HIS A 262 -17.10 -19.50 -16.91
C HIS A 262 -18.46 -20.20 -16.95
N SER A 263 -19.18 -20.03 -18.04
CA SER A 263 -20.55 -20.57 -18.21
C SER A 263 -20.66 -22.07 -17.99
N ASP A 264 -19.64 -22.85 -18.35
CA ASP A 264 -19.62 -24.30 -18.15
C ASP A 264 -19.59 -24.73 -16.66
N LYS A 265 -19.30 -23.79 -15.76
CA LYS A 265 -19.22 -24.03 -14.32
C LYS A 265 -20.47 -23.61 -13.53
N ILE A 266 -21.33 -22.75 -14.06
CA ILE A 266 -22.35 -22.06 -13.26
C ILE A 266 -23.31 -23.01 -12.54
N GLU A 267 -23.76 -24.08 -13.18
CA GLU A 267 -24.77 -25.01 -12.62
C GLU A 267 -24.28 -25.78 -11.38
N GLY A 268 -23.00 -26.21 -11.39
CA GLY A 268 -22.39 -26.91 -10.25
C GLY A 268 -21.79 -25.98 -9.23
N PHE A 269 -21.04 -24.99 -9.68
CA PHE A 269 -20.19 -24.14 -8.83
C PHE A 269 -20.96 -23.04 -8.10
N LEU A 270 -21.92 -22.34 -8.76
CA LEU A 270 -22.63 -21.22 -8.10
C LEU A 270 -23.38 -21.61 -6.85
N PRO A 271 -24.11 -22.74 -6.79
CA PRO A 271 -24.73 -23.20 -5.55
C PRO A 271 -23.71 -23.51 -4.44
N LEU A 272 -22.53 -24.07 -4.80
CA LEU A 272 -21.48 -24.39 -3.83
C LEU A 272 -20.89 -23.12 -3.21
N VAL A 273 -20.45 -22.17 -4.02
CA VAL A 273 -19.88 -20.91 -3.52
C VAL A 273 -20.90 -20.08 -2.76
N TRP A 274 -22.17 -20.05 -3.21
CA TRP A 274 -23.26 -19.37 -2.49
C TRP A 274 -23.49 -19.96 -1.10
N ASN A 275 -23.48 -21.28 -0.96
CA ASN A 275 -23.64 -21.94 0.33
C ASN A 275 -22.58 -21.54 1.35
N GLU A 276 -21.37 -21.17 0.90
CA GLU A 276 -20.31 -20.67 1.77
C GLU A 276 -20.43 -19.15 2.00
N LEU A 277 -20.66 -18.34 0.96
CA LEU A 277 -20.76 -16.88 1.06
C LEU A 277 -21.89 -16.42 2.00
N LYS A 278 -23.04 -17.11 1.96
CA LYS A 278 -24.18 -16.77 2.83
C LYS A 278 -23.91 -16.96 4.32
N LYS A 279 -22.94 -17.82 4.72
CA LYS A 279 -22.52 -17.97 6.13
C LYS A 279 -21.91 -16.71 6.70
N TYR A 280 -21.38 -15.85 5.83
CA TYR A 280 -20.79 -14.56 6.17
C TYR A 280 -21.71 -13.38 5.84
N ASN A 281 -22.97 -13.64 5.49
CA ASN A 281 -23.95 -12.61 5.07
C ASN A 281 -23.47 -11.78 3.86
N VAL A 282 -22.74 -12.39 2.93
CA VAL A 282 -22.29 -11.70 1.71
C VAL A 282 -23.48 -11.54 0.76
N THR A 283 -23.72 -10.31 0.31
CA THR A 283 -24.67 -10.00 -0.76
C THR A 283 -23.98 -10.12 -2.11
N VAL A 284 -24.56 -10.90 -3.02
CA VAL A 284 -24.03 -11.08 -4.38
C VAL A 284 -24.91 -10.31 -5.36
N TYR A 285 -24.31 -9.39 -6.12
CA TYR A 285 -24.92 -8.69 -7.25
C TYR A 285 -24.50 -9.38 -8.55
N ALA A 286 -25.42 -10.03 -9.23
CA ALA A 286 -25.12 -10.94 -10.32
C ALA A 286 -25.85 -10.57 -11.61
N ASP A 287 -25.29 -10.97 -12.74
CA ASP A 287 -25.99 -10.89 -14.02
C ASP A 287 -27.15 -11.90 -14.10
N GLU A 288 -28.01 -11.76 -15.11
CA GLU A 288 -29.21 -12.57 -15.26
C GLU A 288 -28.93 -14.09 -15.43
N ARG A 289 -27.74 -14.44 -15.98
CA ARG A 289 -27.35 -15.86 -16.16
C ARG A 289 -27.06 -16.53 -14.82
N ALA A 290 -26.33 -15.84 -13.95
CA ALA A 290 -26.04 -16.34 -12.60
C ALA A 290 -27.30 -16.38 -11.72
N LYS A 291 -28.18 -15.37 -11.85
CA LYS A 291 -29.45 -15.33 -11.14
C LYS A 291 -30.42 -16.44 -11.57
N ALA A 292 -30.37 -16.88 -12.81
CA ALA A 292 -31.19 -18.02 -13.27
C ALA A 292 -30.82 -19.32 -12.53
N VAL A 293 -29.55 -19.47 -12.09
CA VAL A 293 -29.06 -20.62 -11.32
C VAL A 293 -29.27 -20.43 -9.82
N VAL A 294 -29.03 -19.21 -9.30
CA VAL A 294 -29.23 -18.89 -7.86
C VAL A 294 -30.15 -17.66 -7.74
N PRO A 295 -31.45 -17.85 -7.60
CA PRO A 295 -32.43 -16.75 -7.58
C PRO A 295 -32.30 -15.77 -6.41
N GLU A 296 -31.58 -16.13 -5.36
CA GLU A 296 -31.34 -15.28 -4.19
C GLU A 296 -30.36 -14.12 -4.48
N PHE A 297 -29.60 -14.17 -5.57
CA PHE A 297 -28.71 -13.10 -5.97
C PHE A 297 -29.49 -11.82 -6.34
N GLN A 298 -28.94 -10.67 -6.02
CA GLN A 298 -29.45 -9.37 -6.47
C GLN A 298 -29.08 -9.13 -7.94
N SER A 299 -29.89 -8.36 -8.68
CA SER A 299 -29.52 -7.98 -10.05
C SER A 299 -28.39 -6.96 -10.02
N ALA A 300 -27.31 -7.25 -10.74
CA ALA A 300 -26.20 -6.33 -10.93
C ALA A 300 -26.55 -5.25 -11.96
N THR A 301 -26.08 -4.06 -11.70
CA THR A 301 -25.99 -2.95 -12.67
C THR A 301 -24.56 -2.83 -13.20
N GLU A 302 -24.35 -1.99 -14.20
CA GLU A 302 -23.00 -1.71 -14.73
C GLU A 302 -22.07 -1.12 -13.64
N GLU A 303 -22.63 -0.32 -12.73
CA GLU A 303 -21.90 0.28 -11.61
C GLU A 303 -21.40 -0.76 -10.61
N ASP A 304 -22.17 -1.84 -10.38
CA ASP A 304 -21.78 -2.90 -9.46
C ASP A 304 -20.48 -3.59 -9.87
N PHE A 305 -20.23 -3.74 -11.17
CA PHE A 305 -18.98 -4.32 -11.69
C PHE A 305 -17.77 -3.40 -11.52
N ALA A 306 -17.97 -2.08 -11.37
CA ALA A 306 -16.91 -1.09 -11.19
C ALA A 306 -16.72 -0.67 -9.72
N THR A 307 -17.50 -1.24 -8.78
CA THR A 307 -17.55 -0.77 -7.40
C THR A 307 -16.59 -1.54 -6.51
N GLU A 308 -15.73 -0.80 -5.79
CA GLU A 308 -15.03 -1.30 -4.60
C GLU A 308 -15.97 -1.15 -3.40
N TYR A 309 -16.62 -2.24 -2.97
CA TYR A 309 -17.63 -2.19 -1.92
C TYR A 309 -17.05 -1.98 -0.52
N LEU A 310 -15.87 -2.53 -0.24
CA LEU A 310 -15.27 -2.56 1.11
C LEU A 310 -16.23 -3.11 2.19
N ASP A 311 -17.12 -4.00 1.80
CA ASP A 311 -18.23 -4.53 2.58
C ASP A 311 -18.43 -6.02 2.24
N TYR A 312 -19.31 -6.71 2.95
CA TYR A 312 -19.78 -8.06 2.63
C TYR A 312 -20.69 -8.04 1.38
N LYS A 313 -20.15 -7.53 0.28
CA LYS A 313 -20.79 -7.44 -1.03
C LYS A 313 -19.80 -7.85 -2.11
N ILE A 314 -20.29 -8.49 -3.17
CA ILE A 314 -19.46 -8.89 -4.31
C ILE A 314 -20.30 -8.85 -5.59
N SER A 315 -19.75 -8.39 -6.70
CA SER A 315 -20.36 -8.53 -8.02
C SER A 315 -20.03 -9.89 -8.63
N LEU A 316 -20.90 -10.41 -9.52
CA LEU A 316 -20.70 -11.67 -10.22
C LEU A 316 -21.10 -11.55 -11.68
N LYS A 317 -20.18 -11.90 -12.59
CA LYS A 317 -20.37 -11.92 -14.04
C LYS A 317 -20.13 -13.33 -14.59
N VAL A 318 -21.05 -13.80 -15.43
CA VAL A 318 -20.87 -15.04 -16.22
C VAL A 318 -20.29 -14.71 -17.59
N VAL A 319 -19.30 -15.47 -18.03
CA VAL A 319 -18.60 -15.30 -19.31
C VAL A 319 -18.48 -16.63 -20.06
N ASP A 320 -18.34 -16.59 -21.40
CA ASP A 320 -18.27 -17.79 -22.23
C ASP A 320 -16.84 -18.16 -22.66
N SER A 321 -15.85 -17.36 -22.27
CA SER A 321 -14.46 -17.63 -22.61
C SER A 321 -13.49 -16.86 -21.71
N LEU A 322 -12.23 -17.33 -21.67
CA LEU A 322 -11.12 -16.61 -21.04
C LEU A 322 -10.96 -15.18 -21.63
N ASP A 323 -11.13 -15.02 -22.94
CA ASP A 323 -10.99 -13.74 -23.61
C ASP A 323 -12.08 -12.75 -23.15
N GLU A 324 -13.30 -13.20 -22.92
CA GLU A 324 -14.37 -12.37 -22.35
C GLU A 324 -14.09 -12.01 -20.89
N ALA A 325 -13.57 -12.95 -20.08
CA ALA A 325 -13.15 -12.70 -18.71
C ALA A 325 -12.08 -11.61 -18.64
N ILE A 326 -11.03 -11.73 -19.47
CA ILE A 326 -9.94 -10.74 -19.53
C ILE A 326 -10.45 -9.36 -19.95
N ARG A 327 -11.35 -9.30 -20.95
CA ARG A 327 -11.95 -8.01 -21.36
C ARG A 327 -12.77 -7.39 -20.23
N HIS A 328 -13.57 -8.18 -19.52
CA HIS A 328 -14.37 -7.70 -18.39
C HIS A 328 -13.45 -7.18 -17.27
N ILE A 329 -12.45 -7.96 -16.86
CA ILE A 329 -11.50 -7.59 -15.82
C ILE A 329 -10.76 -6.30 -16.20
N ASN A 330 -10.16 -6.23 -17.39
CA ASN A 330 -9.42 -5.04 -17.82
C ASN A 330 -10.30 -3.78 -17.97
N LYS A 331 -11.63 -3.96 -18.12
CA LYS A 331 -12.58 -2.84 -18.18
C LYS A 331 -12.93 -2.28 -16.81
N TYR A 332 -13.11 -3.15 -15.79
CA TYR A 332 -13.67 -2.76 -14.49
C TYR A 332 -12.66 -2.76 -13.36
N SER A 333 -11.54 -3.46 -13.52
CA SER A 333 -10.47 -3.47 -12.54
C SER A 333 -9.86 -2.09 -12.33
N THR A 334 -9.43 -1.84 -11.10
CA THR A 334 -8.56 -0.71 -10.77
C THR A 334 -7.08 -1.02 -11.00
N SER A 335 -6.76 -2.11 -11.67
CA SER A 335 -5.41 -2.61 -11.94
C SER A 335 -4.62 -2.96 -10.66
N HIS A 336 -5.32 -3.43 -9.62
CA HIS A 336 -4.72 -3.76 -8.33
C HIS A 336 -4.28 -5.24 -8.26
N SER A 337 -5.22 -6.17 -8.11
CA SER A 337 -4.92 -7.60 -7.91
C SER A 337 -5.99 -8.47 -8.52
N GLU A 338 -5.59 -9.36 -9.42
CA GLU A 338 -6.50 -10.23 -10.16
C GLU A 338 -6.05 -11.69 -10.06
N SER A 339 -6.98 -12.61 -9.98
CA SER A 339 -6.68 -14.02 -9.88
C SER A 339 -7.48 -14.85 -10.89
N ILE A 340 -6.84 -15.87 -11.46
CA ILE A 340 -7.50 -16.95 -12.18
C ILE A 340 -7.39 -18.23 -11.37
N VAL A 341 -8.50 -18.98 -11.27
CA VAL A 341 -8.48 -20.37 -10.78
C VAL A 341 -8.65 -21.29 -11.98
N THR A 342 -7.65 -22.10 -12.29
CA THR A 342 -7.60 -22.95 -13.48
C THR A 342 -6.64 -24.12 -13.32
N GLU A 343 -6.93 -25.25 -13.94
CA GLU A 343 -5.98 -26.36 -14.15
C GLU A 343 -5.39 -26.35 -15.56
N ASN A 344 -5.84 -25.43 -16.43
CA ASN A 344 -5.30 -25.27 -17.78
C ASN A 344 -4.09 -24.33 -17.78
N TYR A 345 -2.90 -24.88 -17.98
CA TYR A 345 -1.66 -24.12 -18.04
C TYR A 345 -1.65 -23.02 -19.12
N ALA A 346 -2.23 -23.28 -20.29
CA ALA A 346 -2.27 -22.27 -21.36
C ALA A 346 -3.14 -21.07 -20.96
N ASN A 347 -4.31 -21.33 -20.34
CA ASN A 347 -5.20 -20.28 -19.83
C ASN A 347 -4.53 -19.48 -18.71
N ALA A 348 -3.79 -20.16 -17.82
CA ALA A 348 -3.04 -19.49 -16.76
C ALA A 348 -2.01 -18.51 -17.33
N MET A 349 -1.21 -18.95 -18.30
CA MET A 349 -0.18 -18.12 -18.94
C MET A 349 -0.78 -16.97 -19.76
N GLU A 350 -1.88 -17.21 -20.47
CA GLU A 350 -2.58 -16.18 -21.21
C GLU A 350 -3.15 -15.11 -20.28
N PHE A 351 -3.76 -15.51 -19.15
CA PHE A 351 -4.28 -14.60 -18.14
C PHE A 351 -3.17 -13.73 -17.54
N LEU A 352 -2.04 -14.35 -17.12
CA LEU A 352 -0.88 -13.62 -16.58
C LEU A 352 -0.33 -12.56 -17.54
N ASN A 353 -0.35 -12.85 -18.85
CA ASN A 353 0.21 -11.96 -19.87
C ASN A 353 -0.74 -10.84 -20.29
N ARG A 354 -2.07 -11.05 -20.22
CA ARG A 354 -3.06 -10.14 -20.80
C ARG A 354 -3.81 -9.30 -19.76
N VAL A 355 -3.84 -9.72 -18.50
CA VAL A 355 -4.42 -8.92 -17.42
C VAL A 355 -3.41 -7.89 -16.95
N ASP A 356 -3.78 -6.61 -17.05
CA ASP A 356 -2.88 -5.48 -16.79
C ASP A 356 -3.10 -4.93 -15.37
N SER A 357 -2.72 -5.72 -14.36
CA SER A 357 -2.81 -5.34 -12.94
C SER A 357 -1.44 -5.41 -12.25
N ALA A 358 -1.33 -4.76 -11.07
CA ALA A 358 -0.10 -4.70 -10.29
C ALA A 358 0.32 -6.10 -9.79
N ALA A 359 -0.66 -6.94 -9.44
CA ALA A 359 -0.44 -8.34 -9.08
C ALA A 359 -1.45 -9.23 -9.82
N VAL A 360 -0.96 -10.29 -10.46
CA VAL A 360 -1.79 -11.26 -11.18
C VAL A 360 -1.44 -12.65 -10.69
N TYR A 361 -2.45 -13.40 -10.27
CA TYR A 361 -2.31 -14.68 -9.59
C TYR A 361 -2.87 -15.83 -10.41
N VAL A 362 -2.26 -16.99 -10.24
CA VAL A 362 -2.83 -18.28 -10.65
C VAL A 362 -3.03 -19.11 -9.39
N ASN A 363 -4.25 -19.57 -9.16
CA ASN A 363 -4.63 -20.47 -8.06
C ASN A 363 -4.24 -19.96 -6.66
N ALA A 364 -4.36 -18.64 -6.44
CA ALA A 364 -4.10 -18.02 -5.14
C ALA A 364 -5.04 -16.85 -4.88
N SER A 365 -5.23 -16.54 -3.61
CA SER A 365 -6.06 -15.43 -3.14
C SER A 365 -5.40 -14.08 -3.44
N THR A 366 -6.19 -13.07 -3.84
CA THR A 366 -5.73 -11.69 -4.01
C THR A 366 -5.25 -11.06 -2.69
N ARG A 367 -5.60 -11.64 -1.53
CA ARG A 367 -5.16 -11.20 -0.21
C ARG A 367 -3.65 -11.26 0.00
N PHE A 368 -2.92 -12.00 -0.82
CA PHE A 368 -1.45 -12.04 -0.76
C PHE A 368 -0.77 -10.78 -1.33
N THR A 369 -1.49 -9.85 -1.95
CA THR A 369 -0.89 -8.57 -2.37
C THR A 369 -0.68 -7.67 -1.14
N ASP A 370 0.39 -7.92 -0.44
CA ASP A 370 0.74 -7.30 0.84
C ASP A 370 2.27 -7.30 1.00
N GLY A 371 2.84 -6.21 1.52
CA GLY A 371 4.29 -6.07 1.65
C GLY A 371 4.94 -7.08 2.60
N PHE A 372 4.23 -7.55 3.63
CA PHE A 372 4.74 -8.62 4.49
C PHE A 372 4.72 -9.97 3.77
N GLU A 373 3.61 -10.30 3.11
CA GLU A 373 3.46 -11.55 2.35
C GLU A 373 4.45 -11.64 1.18
N PHE A 374 4.81 -10.49 0.57
CA PHE A 374 5.81 -10.42 -0.50
C PHE A 374 7.26 -10.37 0.02
N GLY A 375 7.47 -10.47 1.35
CA GLY A 375 8.80 -10.43 1.95
C GLY A 375 9.47 -9.06 1.93
N MET A 376 8.68 -7.99 1.76
CA MET A 376 9.16 -6.60 1.73
C MET A 376 9.19 -5.94 3.12
N GLY A 377 8.78 -6.67 4.16
CA GLY A 377 8.80 -6.23 5.56
C GLY A 377 7.74 -5.18 5.93
N GLY A 378 6.94 -4.76 4.97
CA GLY A 378 5.88 -3.77 5.10
C GLY A 378 5.72 -2.95 3.84
N GLU A 379 4.73 -2.07 3.82
CA GLU A 379 4.42 -1.22 2.67
C GLU A 379 3.84 0.13 3.09
N MET A 380 4.10 1.16 2.30
CA MET A 380 3.39 2.45 2.42
C MET A 380 2.00 2.42 1.80
N GLY A 381 1.72 1.40 1.02
CA GLY A 381 0.52 1.15 0.25
C GLY A 381 0.83 0.40 -1.02
N ILE A 382 -0.20 0.10 -1.82
CA ILE A 382 -0.08 -0.64 -3.06
C ILE A 382 -0.40 0.31 -4.20
N SER A 383 0.58 0.54 -5.09
CA SER A 383 0.40 1.42 -6.24
C SER A 383 -0.10 0.65 -7.45
N THR A 384 -1.07 1.23 -8.16
CA THR A 384 -1.59 0.71 -9.42
C THR A 384 -1.06 1.46 -10.65
N GLN A 385 -0.31 2.54 -10.43
CA GLN A 385 0.31 3.31 -11.52
C GLN A 385 1.45 2.53 -12.19
N LYS A 386 1.76 2.87 -13.44
CA LYS A 386 2.83 2.22 -14.21
C LYS A 386 4.18 2.92 -14.10
N LEU A 387 4.16 4.22 -13.82
CA LEU A 387 5.37 5.03 -13.72
C LEU A 387 5.97 4.92 -12.33
N HIS A 388 7.26 4.66 -12.26
CA HIS A 388 8.13 4.47 -11.11
C HIS A 388 7.85 3.16 -10.36
N VAL A 389 6.74 3.04 -9.56
CA VAL A 389 6.41 1.84 -8.79
C VAL A 389 5.02 1.31 -9.11
N ARG A 390 4.89 0.01 -9.25
CA ARG A 390 3.64 -0.72 -9.39
C ARG A 390 3.64 -1.91 -8.42
N GLY A 391 2.59 -2.04 -7.60
CA GLY A 391 2.52 -3.01 -6.51
C GLY A 391 2.84 -2.41 -5.14
N PRO A 392 3.15 -3.24 -4.13
CA PRO A 392 3.47 -2.76 -2.78
C PRO A 392 4.70 -1.83 -2.78
N VAL A 393 4.62 -0.72 -2.05
CA VAL A 393 5.67 0.30 -1.96
C VAL A 393 6.50 0.04 -0.70
N GLY A 394 7.56 -0.76 -0.84
CA GLY A 394 8.50 -1.09 0.22
C GLY A 394 9.76 -0.22 0.19
N THR A 395 10.83 -0.69 0.86
CA THR A 395 12.08 0.07 0.97
C THR A 395 12.81 0.27 -0.36
N LYS A 396 12.74 -0.70 -1.27
CA LYS A 396 13.36 -0.60 -2.62
C LYS A 396 12.65 0.43 -3.49
N GLU A 397 11.33 0.48 -3.41
CA GLU A 397 10.46 1.39 -4.17
C GLU A 397 10.59 2.84 -3.71
N LEU A 398 11.07 3.07 -2.47
CA LEU A 398 11.42 4.38 -1.94
C LEU A 398 12.82 4.85 -2.34
N THR A 399 13.39 4.24 -3.35
CA THR A 399 14.70 4.61 -3.91
C THR A 399 14.60 4.87 -5.41
N THR A 400 15.57 5.60 -5.92
CA THR A 400 15.80 5.76 -7.35
C THR A 400 17.23 5.35 -7.70
N THR A 401 17.68 5.62 -8.89
CA THR A 401 19.05 5.28 -9.32
C THR A 401 19.76 6.48 -9.88
N LYS A 402 21.09 6.55 -9.62
CA LYS A 402 21.99 7.47 -10.32
C LYS A 402 23.09 6.73 -11.05
N TYR A 403 23.66 7.35 -12.06
CA TYR A 403 24.86 6.83 -12.71
C TYR A 403 26.10 7.24 -11.92
N ILE A 404 27.02 6.26 -11.75
CA ILE A 404 28.37 6.48 -11.25
C ILE A 404 29.34 6.18 -12.39
N ILE A 405 30.26 7.10 -12.65
CA ILE A 405 31.14 7.02 -13.81
C ILE A 405 32.58 7.17 -13.35
N PHE A 406 33.44 6.21 -13.69
CA PHE A 406 34.85 6.25 -13.46
C PHE A 406 35.58 6.47 -14.78
N GLY A 407 36.43 7.46 -14.81
CA GLY A 407 37.24 7.81 -15.96
C GLY A 407 38.71 7.94 -15.59
N ASN A 408 39.55 8.05 -16.62
CA ASN A 408 40.99 8.33 -16.50
C ASN A 408 41.37 9.41 -17.53
N GLY A 409 40.68 10.56 -17.49
CA GLY A 409 40.94 11.69 -18.36
C GLY A 409 40.28 11.66 -19.75
N GLN A 410 39.30 10.78 -19.97
CA GLN A 410 38.55 10.72 -21.24
C GLN A 410 37.81 12.05 -21.48
N ILE A 411 37.90 12.55 -22.69
CA ILE A 411 37.18 13.72 -23.20
C ILE A 411 36.27 13.29 -24.36
N ARG A 412 35.17 14.01 -24.57
CA ARG A 412 34.28 13.80 -25.70
C ARG A 412 34.80 14.62 -26.89
N GLY A 413 35.15 13.94 -28.00
CA GLY A 413 35.48 14.52 -29.29
C GLY A 413 34.27 14.94 -30.09
#